data_5dda8f732b3331a7835ea6bdd4c2f608
#
_entry.id   5dda8f732b3331a7835ea6bdd4c2f608
#
_cell.length_a   1.000
_cell.length_b   1.000
_cell.length_c   1.000
_cell.angle_alpha   90.00
_cell.angle_beta   90.00
_cell.angle_gamma   90.00
#
_symmetry.space_group_name_H-M   'P 1'
#
loop_
_entity.id
_entity.type
_entity.pdbx_description
1 polymer ?
#
loop_
_entity_poly.entity_id
_entity_poly.type
_entity_poly.pdbx_seq_one_letter_code
_entity_poly.pdbx_strand_id
1 'polypeptide(L)'
;MKRFVYADNAATTPVSREVIDAMLPCFETDWGNPSSQHSKGMEAKDILDDARERIANVLGCTAGEIYFTSCGTEADNWAIRGAAMRMKKKGRTHIVTSKIEHHAVLHTCEALEKEGFEVSYCGVDSDGVVNLDELRTLVTDKTALVAIMYANNEIGTIEPIDEIVEIAHAKGALVFTDAVQAVGNMDVDLSKTKVDMLALSGHKLHAPKGIGLLFIRKGVVINNLIEGGGQEKRKRGGTENLPYIVGLAKALEIAKENLKYIPEIEAKRDRLIEGLTKIPYSSLNGHRTKRLPGLVNIGFEFIEGESMLMWLDMAGICASTGSACSSASLDASHVLLAIGVPHEKAHGSLRLSITHETSDEDVDYIIENVAPIVERLRNMSPLWEEVVKGETVTK
;
A
#
# COMPACT_ATOMS: atom_id res chain seq x y z
N MET A 1 -11.84 -29.60 12.77
CA MET A 1 -11.02 -28.95 11.74
C MET A 1 -10.05 -28.00 12.44
N LYS A 2 -8.81 -27.89 11.95
CA LYS A 2 -7.87 -26.90 12.47
C LYS A 2 -8.41 -25.49 12.15
N ARG A 3 -8.33 -24.55 13.11
CA ARG A 3 -8.77 -23.16 12.87
C ARG A 3 -7.90 -22.55 11.79
N PHE A 4 -8.49 -21.76 10.91
CA PHE A 4 -7.77 -21.03 9.86
C PHE A 4 -8.08 -19.53 10.01
N VAL A 5 -7.04 -18.73 10.19
CA VAL A 5 -7.14 -17.28 10.36
C VAL A 5 -6.28 -16.59 9.31
N TYR A 6 -6.90 -15.81 8.43
CA TYR A 6 -6.18 -15.01 7.44
C TYR A 6 -5.94 -13.59 7.98
N ALA A 7 -4.73 -13.32 8.40
CA ALA A 7 -4.30 -12.04 8.94
C ALA A 7 -3.20 -11.37 8.07
N ASP A 8 -3.24 -11.58 6.75
CA ASP A 8 -2.27 -11.03 5.79
C ASP A 8 -2.93 -10.25 4.64
N ASN A 9 -4.01 -9.50 4.95
CA ASN A 9 -4.77 -8.73 3.97
C ASN A 9 -3.94 -7.59 3.34
N ALA A 10 -2.90 -7.10 4.00
CA ALA A 10 -1.97 -6.13 3.43
C ALA A 10 -1.10 -6.72 2.30
N ALA A 11 -0.90 -8.03 2.23
CA ALA A 11 -0.23 -8.69 1.12
C ALA A 11 -1.17 -8.88 -0.07
N THR A 12 -2.35 -9.42 0.14
CA THR A 12 -3.44 -9.56 -0.85
C THR A 12 -4.74 -9.91 -0.14
N THR A 13 -5.86 -9.69 -0.81
CA THR A 13 -7.18 -10.09 -0.32
C THR A 13 -7.82 -11.12 -1.26
N PRO A 14 -8.73 -11.99 -0.77
CA PRO A 14 -9.58 -12.78 -1.64
C PRO A 14 -10.52 -11.87 -2.44
N VAL A 15 -10.91 -12.29 -3.64
CA VAL A 15 -11.95 -11.58 -4.40
C VAL A 15 -13.29 -11.87 -3.76
N SER A 16 -14.06 -10.82 -3.44
CA SER A 16 -15.38 -11.02 -2.82
C SER A 16 -16.38 -11.63 -3.78
N ARG A 17 -17.41 -12.30 -3.25
CA ARG A 17 -18.43 -12.95 -4.06
C ARG A 17 -19.19 -11.94 -4.93
N GLU A 18 -19.53 -10.80 -4.38
CA GLU A 18 -20.23 -9.72 -5.07
C GLU A 18 -19.42 -9.14 -6.22
N VAL A 19 -18.10 -9.09 -6.07
CA VAL A 19 -17.18 -8.66 -7.15
C VAL A 19 -17.14 -9.70 -8.26
N ILE A 20 -17.05 -10.99 -7.91
CA ILE A 20 -17.09 -12.09 -8.89
C ILE A 20 -18.40 -12.05 -9.68
N ASP A 21 -19.53 -11.92 -9.00
CA ASP A 21 -20.85 -11.89 -9.62
C ASP A 21 -21.02 -10.67 -10.55
N ALA A 22 -20.46 -9.52 -10.19
CA ALA A 22 -20.46 -8.33 -11.05
C ALA A 22 -19.61 -8.50 -12.31
N MET A 23 -18.52 -9.29 -12.24
CA MET A 23 -17.62 -9.55 -13.36
C MET A 23 -18.15 -10.57 -14.35
N LEU A 24 -18.92 -11.56 -13.90
CA LEU A 24 -19.36 -12.72 -14.71
C LEU A 24 -20.03 -12.31 -16.04
N PRO A 25 -20.95 -11.34 -16.10
CA PRO A 25 -21.56 -10.92 -17.36
C PRO A 25 -20.55 -10.49 -18.42
N CYS A 26 -19.45 -9.87 -18.01
CA CYS A 26 -18.40 -9.40 -18.93
C CYS A 26 -17.60 -10.56 -19.57
N PHE A 27 -17.65 -11.76 -19.03
CA PHE A 27 -17.07 -12.96 -19.64
C PHE A 27 -18.07 -13.73 -20.51
N GLU A 28 -19.36 -13.69 -20.18
CA GLU A 28 -20.39 -14.52 -20.81
C GLU A 28 -21.14 -13.79 -21.92
N THR A 29 -21.63 -12.59 -21.65
CA THR A 29 -22.51 -11.82 -22.54
C THR A 29 -21.92 -10.49 -23.00
N ASP A 30 -21.16 -9.78 -22.17
CA ASP A 30 -20.76 -8.39 -22.38
C ASP A 30 -19.27 -8.23 -22.72
N TRP A 31 -18.74 -9.21 -23.45
CA TRP A 31 -17.33 -9.37 -23.82
C TRP A 31 -16.86 -8.47 -24.99
N GLY A 32 -17.66 -7.52 -25.45
CA GLY A 32 -17.33 -6.65 -26.58
C GLY A 32 -16.05 -5.83 -26.36
N ASN A 33 -15.38 -5.46 -27.47
CA ASN A 33 -14.27 -4.50 -27.39
C ASN A 33 -14.85 -3.08 -27.36
N PRO A 34 -14.59 -2.27 -26.31
CA PRO A 34 -15.13 -0.90 -26.19
C PRO A 34 -14.74 0.05 -27.33
N SER A 35 -13.70 -0.29 -28.10
CA SER A 35 -13.27 0.50 -29.29
C SER A 35 -14.02 0.17 -30.57
N SER A 36 -14.85 -0.89 -30.59
CA SER A 36 -15.60 -1.32 -31.79
C SER A 36 -16.87 -0.47 -32.01
N GLN A 37 -17.18 -0.18 -33.26
CA GLN A 37 -18.32 0.68 -33.64
C GLN A 37 -19.66 -0.07 -33.76
N HIS A 38 -19.67 -1.40 -33.74
CA HIS A 38 -20.89 -2.20 -33.76
C HIS A 38 -21.53 -2.28 -32.36
N SER A 39 -22.82 -2.70 -32.31
CA SER A 39 -23.62 -2.70 -31.07
C SER A 39 -22.92 -3.34 -29.89
N LYS A 40 -22.26 -4.49 -30.09
CA LYS A 40 -21.55 -5.21 -29.02
C LYS A 40 -20.38 -4.42 -28.43
N GLY A 41 -19.68 -3.63 -29.25
CA GLY A 41 -18.64 -2.74 -28.79
C GLY A 41 -19.19 -1.52 -28.05
N MET A 42 -20.33 -1.01 -28.50
CA MET A 42 -21.01 0.14 -27.85
C MET A 42 -21.55 -0.27 -26.47
N GLU A 43 -22.17 -1.45 -26.34
CA GLU A 43 -22.58 -2.01 -25.05
C GLU A 43 -21.40 -2.11 -24.06
N ALA A 44 -20.27 -2.66 -24.52
CA ALA A 44 -19.05 -2.77 -23.71
C ALA A 44 -18.48 -1.39 -23.32
N LYS A 45 -18.59 -0.40 -24.22
CA LYS A 45 -18.19 0.97 -23.94
C LYS A 45 -19.07 1.61 -22.88
N ASP A 46 -20.36 1.43 -22.93
CA ASP A 46 -21.31 1.96 -21.93
C ASP A 46 -21.02 1.37 -20.54
N ILE A 47 -20.71 0.08 -20.46
CA ILE A 47 -20.31 -0.58 -19.23
C ILE A 47 -18.99 -0.03 -18.69
N LEU A 48 -18.01 0.19 -19.57
CA LEU A 48 -16.72 0.80 -19.21
C LEU A 48 -16.88 2.22 -18.66
N ASP A 49 -17.71 3.02 -19.32
CA ASP A 49 -17.95 4.42 -18.93
C ASP A 49 -18.71 4.46 -17.59
N ASP A 50 -19.73 3.62 -17.39
CA ASP A 50 -20.44 3.47 -16.10
C ASP A 50 -19.50 3.07 -14.97
N ALA A 51 -18.67 2.05 -15.17
CA ALA A 51 -17.72 1.61 -14.15
C ALA A 51 -16.75 2.73 -13.76
N ARG A 52 -16.30 3.52 -14.74
CA ARG A 52 -15.41 4.67 -14.51
C ARG A 52 -16.10 5.78 -13.72
N GLU A 53 -17.38 6.07 -14.01
CA GLU A 53 -18.16 7.06 -13.27
C GLU A 53 -18.41 6.62 -11.82
N ARG A 54 -18.75 5.37 -11.60
CA ARG A 54 -18.93 4.79 -10.26
C ARG A 54 -17.66 4.91 -9.43
N ILE A 55 -16.50 4.57 -9.99
CA ILE A 55 -15.19 4.76 -9.34
C ILE A 55 -14.95 6.23 -8.99
N ALA A 56 -15.19 7.12 -9.94
CA ALA A 56 -14.99 8.55 -9.74
C ALA A 56 -15.87 9.09 -8.60
N ASN A 57 -17.13 8.66 -8.53
CA ASN A 57 -18.05 9.02 -7.45
C ASN A 57 -17.57 8.53 -6.08
N VAL A 58 -17.05 7.30 -5.99
CA VAL A 58 -16.50 6.74 -4.73
C VAL A 58 -15.30 7.55 -4.26
N LEU A 59 -14.41 7.92 -5.18
CA LEU A 59 -13.16 8.62 -4.86
C LEU A 59 -13.32 10.15 -4.76
N GLY A 60 -14.49 10.73 -5.08
CA GLY A 60 -14.71 12.18 -5.05
C GLY A 60 -13.99 12.95 -6.15
N CYS A 61 -13.91 12.39 -7.36
CA CYS A 61 -13.28 13.01 -8.53
C CYS A 61 -14.18 12.90 -9.78
N THR A 62 -13.66 13.25 -10.95
CA THR A 62 -14.40 13.09 -12.22
C THR A 62 -13.89 11.88 -13.01
N ALA A 63 -14.76 11.25 -13.81
CA ALA A 63 -14.40 10.14 -14.68
C ALA A 63 -13.24 10.49 -15.66
N GLY A 64 -13.08 11.78 -15.96
CA GLY A 64 -11.99 12.30 -16.79
C GLY A 64 -10.61 12.15 -16.17
N GLU A 65 -10.52 12.01 -14.86
CA GLU A 65 -9.29 11.93 -14.06
C GLU A 65 -8.85 10.50 -13.75
N ILE A 66 -9.67 9.49 -14.09
CA ILE A 66 -9.42 8.07 -13.86
C ILE A 66 -8.76 7.43 -15.08
N TYR A 67 -7.69 6.66 -14.84
CA TYR A 67 -6.97 5.86 -15.84
C TYR A 67 -6.70 4.47 -15.29
N PHE A 68 -7.10 3.43 -16.01
CA PHE A 68 -6.88 2.04 -15.61
C PHE A 68 -5.47 1.57 -15.93
N THR A 69 -4.91 0.82 -14.99
CA THR A 69 -3.60 0.16 -15.10
C THR A 69 -3.73 -1.32 -14.77
N SER A 70 -2.68 -2.10 -14.96
CA SER A 70 -2.70 -3.52 -14.60
C SER A 70 -2.46 -3.78 -13.10
N CYS A 71 -1.91 -2.83 -12.38
CA CYS A 71 -1.58 -2.96 -10.95
C CYS A 71 -1.12 -1.60 -10.37
N GLY A 72 -0.94 -1.54 -9.06
CA GLY A 72 -0.36 -0.37 -8.39
C GLY A 72 1.03 -0.03 -8.91
N THR A 73 1.91 -1.03 -9.08
CA THR A 73 3.27 -0.81 -9.61
C THR A 73 3.29 -0.13 -10.97
N GLU A 74 2.37 -0.49 -11.89
CA GLU A 74 2.25 0.23 -13.17
C GLU A 74 1.82 1.67 -12.95
N ALA A 75 0.86 1.91 -12.05
CA ALA A 75 0.38 3.25 -11.73
C ALA A 75 1.48 4.12 -11.11
N ASP A 76 2.27 3.58 -10.17
CA ASP A 76 3.41 4.25 -9.53
C ASP A 76 4.46 4.64 -10.57
N ASN A 77 4.88 3.68 -11.40
CA ASN A 77 5.85 3.91 -12.47
C ASN A 77 5.36 4.97 -13.46
N TRP A 78 4.09 4.89 -13.85
CA TRP A 78 3.53 5.87 -14.78
C TRP A 78 3.48 7.28 -14.21
N ALA A 79 3.00 7.42 -12.98
CA ALA A 79 2.95 8.70 -12.29
C ALA A 79 4.34 9.32 -12.17
N ILE A 80 5.30 8.56 -11.62
CA ILE A 80 6.65 9.05 -11.31
C ILE A 80 7.43 9.36 -12.60
N ARG A 81 7.54 8.39 -13.52
CA ARG A 81 8.27 8.57 -14.78
C ARG A 81 7.60 9.61 -15.68
N GLY A 82 6.28 9.54 -15.78
CA GLY A 82 5.50 10.45 -16.60
C GLY A 82 5.61 11.90 -16.15
N ALA A 83 5.53 12.15 -14.85
CA ALA A 83 5.72 13.48 -14.25
C ALA A 83 7.16 13.96 -14.39
N ALA A 84 8.15 13.13 -14.02
CA ALA A 84 9.58 13.47 -14.10
C ALA A 84 9.97 13.87 -15.53
N MET A 85 9.65 13.05 -16.53
CA MET A 85 9.96 13.34 -17.95
C MET A 85 9.22 14.57 -18.47
N ARG A 86 8.01 14.83 -18.00
CA ARG A 86 7.25 16.04 -18.37
C ARG A 86 7.88 17.30 -17.78
N MET A 87 8.27 17.26 -16.51
CA MET A 87 8.82 18.40 -15.78
C MET A 87 10.28 18.69 -16.18
N LYS A 88 11.04 17.69 -16.61
CA LYS A 88 12.38 17.87 -17.21
C LYS A 88 12.35 18.86 -18.36
N LYS A 89 11.30 18.87 -19.19
CA LYS A 89 11.10 19.84 -20.28
C LYS A 89 10.93 21.28 -19.77
N LYS A 90 10.64 21.47 -18.49
CA LYS A 90 10.56 22.78 -17.82
C LYS A 90 11.82 23.10 -16.99
N GLY A 91 12.88 22.28 -17.11
CA GLY A 91 14.13 22.45 -16.38
C GLY A 91 14.10 21.93 -14.93
N ARG A 92 13.06 21.13 -14.57
CA ARG A 92 12.94 20.53 -13.25
C ARG A 92 13.33 19.06 -13.30
N THR A 93 14.39 18.67 -12.58
CA THR A 93 14.98 17.33 -12.65
C THR A 93 15.18 16.71 -11.27
N HIS A 94 14.67 17.33 -10.21
CA HIS A 94 14.77 16.83 -8.86
C HIS A 94 13.46 16.15 -8.44
N ILE A 95 13.57 15.01 -7.77
CA ILE A 95 12.46 14.24 -7.21
C ILE A 95 12.71 14.10 -5.71
N VAL A 96 11.69 14.28 -4.89
CA VAL A 96 11.74 14.00 -3.46
C VAL A 96 10.81 12.83 -3.17
N THR A 97 11.30 11.82 -2.47
CA THR A 97 10.54 10.67 -2.00
C THR A 97 10.88 10.36 -0.55
N SER A 98 10.22 9.41 0.10
CA SER A 98 10.56 8.99 1.46
C SER A 98 11.42 7.73 1.50
N LYS A 99 12.07 7.47 2.65
CA LYS A 99 12.86 6.25 2.86
C LYS A 99 12.01 5.00 3.09
N ILE A 100 10.71 5.16 3.29
CA ILE A 100 9.79 4.07 3.67
C ILE A 100 8.81 3.68 2.56
N GLU A 101 9.03 4.14 1.33
CA GLU A 101 8.18 3.87 0.19
C GLU A 101 8.17 2.38 -0.19
N HIS A 102 7.11 1.96 -0.87
CA HIS A 102 7.08 0.66 -1.54
C HIS A 102 8.17 0.59 -2.62
N HIS A 103 8.74 -0.60 -2.86
CA HIS A 103 9.79 -0.80 -3.85
C HIS A 103 9.42 -0.34 -5.28
N ALA A 104 8.13 -0.31 -5.63
CA ALA A 104 7.67 0.24 -6.91
C ALA A 104 8.00 1.74 -7.06
N VAL A 105 8.01 2.48 -5.96
CA VAL A 105 8.42 3.90 -5.91
C VAL A 105 9.94 4.02 -5.83
N LEU A 106 10.58 3.33 -4.85
CA LEU A 106 12.04 3.43 -4.65
C LEU A 106 12.82 3.02 -5.89
N HIS A 107 12.56 1.83 -6.45
CA HIS A 107 13.31 1.36 -7.61
C HIS A 107 13.01 2.19 -8.87
N THR A 108 11.83 2.81 -8.97
CA THR A 108 11.54 3.76 -10.06
C THR A 108 12.37 5.03 -9.90
N CYS A 109 12.53 5.55 -8.68
CA CYS A 109 13.38 6.69 -8.38
C CYS A 109 14.85 6.36 -8.67
N GLU A 110 15.38 5.22 -8.20
CA GLU A 110 16.73 4.75 -8.47
C GLU A 110 17.00 4.59 -9.98
N ALA A 111 16.02 4.14 -10.75
CA ALA A 111 16.16 4.04 -12.20
C ALA A 111 16.25 5.43 -12.83
N LEU A 112 15.49 6.41 -12.34
CA LEU A 112 15.55 7.79 -12.82
C LEU A 112 16.86 8.50 -12.45
N GLU A 113 17.49 8.17 -11.29
CA GLU A 113 18.86 8.64 -10.97
C GLU A 113 19.84 8.25 -12.09
N LYS A 114 19.78 6.99 -12.55
CA LYS A 114 20.62 6.49 -13.65
C LYS A 114 20.31 7.20 -14.98
N GLU A 115 19.12 7.80 -15.13
CA GLU A 115 18.70 8.60 -16.30
C GLU A 115 19.02 10.10 -16.13
N GLY A 116 19.73 10.50 -15.05
CA GLY A 116 20.24 11.85 -14.79
C GLY A 116 19.24 12.76 -14.05
N PHE A 117 18.32 12.20 -13.29
CA PHE A 117 17.54 12.93 -12.29
C PHE A 117 18.29 12.96 -10.97
N GLU A 118 18.07 14.01 -10.18
CA GLU A 118 18.47 14.07 -8.79
C GLU A 118 17.32 13.52 -7.93
N VAL A 119 17.60 12.64 -6.96
CA VAL A 119 16.59 12.10 -6.04
C VAL A 119 17.03 12.36 -4.60
N SER A 120 16.13 12.91 -3.80
CA SER A 120 16.31 13.06 -2.35
C SER A 120 15.33 12.15 -1.61
N TYR A 121 15.85 11.39 -0.65
CA TYR A 121 15.11 10.47 0.18
C TYR A 121 14.88 11.09 1.57
N CYS A 122 13.72 11.70 1.77
CA CYS A 122 13.32 12.32 3.03
C CYS A 122 13.29 11.29 4.17
N GLY A 123 13.82 11.63 5.32
CA GLY A 123 13.79 10.82 6.51
C GLY A 123 12.40 10.78 7.16
N VAL A 124 12.24 9.84 8.08
CA VAL A 124 11.06 9.68 8.92
C VAL A 124 11.47 9.67 10.40
N ASP A 125 10.52 9.91 11.28
CA ASP A 125 10.73 9.72 12.72
C ASP A 125 10.60 8.24 13.15
N SER A 126 10.70 7.96 14.44
CA SER A 126 10.57 6.60 15.00
C SER A 126 9.19 6.00 14.85
N ASP A 127 8.17 6.80 14.59
CA ASP A 127 6.80 6.38 14.31
C ASP A 127 6.56 6.15 12.81
N GLY A 128 7.56 6.47 11.98
CA GLY A 128 7.51 6.34 10.54
C GLY A 128 6.78 7.50 9.85
N VAL A 129 6.59 8.62 10.51
CA VAL A 129 6.01 9.84 9.90
C VAL A 129 7.12 10.62 9.21
N VAL A 130 6.87 11.06 7.97
CA VAL A 130 7.83 11.85 7.20
C VAL A 130 8.22 13.14 7.92
N ASN A 131 9.51 13.47 7.91
CA ASN A 131 10.01 14.68 8.54
C ASN A 131 9.67 15.91 7.67
N LEU A 132 8.63 16.64 8.05
CA LEU A 132 8.15 17.79 7.30
C LEU A 132 9.16 18.94 7.26
N ASP A 133 10.03 19.10 8.28
CA ASP A 133 11.03 20.16 8.29
C ASP A 133 12.18 19.84 7.31
N GLU A 134 12.61 18.57 7.26
CA GLU A 134 13.53 18.10 6.23
C GLU A 134 12.90 18.24 4.84
N LEU A 135 11.62 17.84 4.68
CA LEU A 135 10.90 17.95 3.40
C LEU A 135 10.87 19.41 2.89
N ARG A 136 10.63 20.39 3.78
CA ARG A 136 10.66 21.83 3.42
C ARG A 136 12.03 22.28 2.89
N THR A 137 13.11 21.69 3.37
CA THR A 137 14.47 22.01 2.90
C THR A 137 14.83 21.32 1.61
N LEU A 138 14.34 20.09 1.40
CA LEU A 138 14.60 19.31 0.19
C LEU A 138 13.81 19.82 -1.03
N VAL A 139 12.57 20.28 -0.83
CA VAL A 139 11.71 20.75 -1.94
C VAL A 139 12.13 22.14 -2.38
N THR A 140 12.59 22.25 -3.62
CA THR A 140 13.10 23.50 -4.24
C THR A 140 12.37 23.81 -5.55
N ASP A 141 12.69 24.94 -6.14
CA ASP A 141 12.18 25.32 -7.49
C ASP A 141 12.64 24.36 -8.61
N LYS A 142 13.63 23.50 -8.34
CA LYS A 142 14.07 22.44 -9.26
C LYS A 142 13.27 21.15 -9.08
N THR A 143 12.49 21.02 -8.00
CA THR A 143 11.72 19.81 -7.71
C THR A 143 10.59 19.64 -8.73
N ALA A 144 10.62 18.54 -9.44
CA ALA A 144 9.62 18.12 -10.41
C ALA A 144 8.41 17.46 -9.72
N LEU A 145 8.71 16.60 -8.74
CA LEU A 145 7.75 15.70 -8.10
C LEU A 145 8.14 15.45 -6.64
N VAL A 146 7.13 15.44 -5.77
CA VAL A 146 7.19 14.86 -4.44
C VAL A 146 6.34 13.57 -4.50
N ALA A 147 6.96 12.43 -4.22
CA ALA A 147 6.34 11.10 -4.28
C ALA A 147 6.41 10.47 -2.89
N ILE A 148 5.32 10.54 -2.12
CA ILE A 148 5.22 10.02 -0.74
C ILE A 148 3.92 9.23 -0.62
N MET A 149 4.02 8.01 -0.08
CA MET A 149 2.88 7.11 0.12
C MET A 149 1.86 7.71 1.09
N TYR A 150 0.59 7.32 0.94
CA TYR A 150 -0.48 7.77 1.83
C TYR A 150 -0.41 7.09 3.21
N ALA A 151 -0.12 5.80 3.19
CA ALA A 151 0.04 5.01 4.41
C ALA A 151 0.99 3.83 4.16
N ASN A 152 1.83 3.54 5.14
CA ASN A 152 2.85 2.50 4.99
C ASN A 152 2.27 1.09 5.11
N ASN A 153 2.66 0.21 4.20
CA ASN A 153 2.18 -1.17 4.08
C ASN A 153 2.80 -2.15 5.10
N GLU A 154 3.85 -1.76 5.79
CA GLU A 154 4.53 -2.60 6.77
C GLU A 154 4.18 -2.23 8.20
N ILE A 155 4.27 -0.95 8.56
CA ILE A 155 4.06 -0.44 9.92
C ILE A 155 2.69 0.24 10.11
N GLY A 156 1.98 0.52 9.01
CA GLY A 156 0.63 1.08 9.02
C GLY A 156 0.53 2.59 9.22
N THR A 157 1.62 3.28 9.50
CA THR A 157 1.63 4.75 9.72
C THR A 157 1.02 5.50 8.54
N ILE A 158 0.17 6.48 8.85
CA ILE A 158 -0.50 7.36 7.88
C ILE A 158 0.29 8.66 7.79
N GLU A 159 0.61 9.07 6.57
CA GLU A 159 1.41 10.28 6.29
C GLU A 159 0.54 11.56 6.27
N PRO A 160 1.12 12.70 6.64
CA PRO A 160 0.44 14.00 6.63
C PRO A 160 0.36 14.59 5.22
N ILE A 161 -0.49 13.99 4.36
CA ILE A 161 -0.55 14.27 2.91
C ILE A 161 -0.90 15.73 2.62
N ASP A 162 -1.78 16.36 3.39
CA ASP A 162 -2.19 17.75 3.12
C ASP A 162 -1.02 18.72 3.34
N GLU A 163 -0.22 18.54 4.41
CA GLU A 163 0.98 19.33 4.67
C GLU A 163 2.07 19.08 3.62
N ILE A 164 2.21 17.84 3.15
CA ILE A 164 3.14 17.49 2.07
C ILE A 164 2.76 18.21 0.77
N VAL A 165 1.46 18.23 0.44
CA VAL A 165 0.93 18.95 -0.72
C VAL A 165 1.22 20.45 -0.61
N GLU A 166 0.97 21.07 0.53
CA GLU A 166 1.25 22.49 0.75
C GLU A 166 2.73 22.83 0.52
N ILE A 167 3.64 22.01 1.07
CA ILE A 167 5.09 22.20 0.90
C ILE A 167 5.48 22.09 -0.57
N ALA A 168 5.02 21.07 -1.27
CA ALA A 168 5.35 20.80 -2.66
C ALA A 168 4.80 21.89 -3.60
N HIS A 169 3.51 22.22 -3.44
CA HIS A 169 2.84 23.21 -4.29
C HIS A 169 3.39 24.62 -4.08
N ALA A 170 3.86 24.99 -2.88
CA ALA A 170 4.52 26.26 -2.63
C ALA A 170 5.77 26.49 -3.51
N LYS A 171 6.39 25.40 -4.00
CA LYS A 171 7.53 25.41 -4.94
C LYS A 171 7.12 25.00 -6.35
N GLY A 172 5.84 24.77 -6.62
CA GLY A 172 5.30 24.35 -7.93
C GLY A 172 5.74 22.94 -8.34
N ALA A 173 6.10 22.07 -7.39
CA ALA A 173 6.31 20.65 -7.60
C ALA A 173 4.97 19.93 -7.65
N LEU A 174 4.88 18.85 -8.46
CA LEU A 174 3.71 17.96 -8.45
C LEU A 174 3.78 17.04 -7.23
N VAL A 175 2.62 16.53 -6.79
CA VAL A 175 2.51 15.54 -5.71
C VAL A 175 1.87 14.27 -6.23
N PHE A 176 2.57 13.16 -6.03
CA PHE A 176 2.07 11.82 -6.23
C PHE A 176 2.02 11.07 -4.90
N THR A 177 0.97 10.32 -4.66
CA THR A 177 0.85 9.44 -3.49
C THR A 177 0.48 8.01 -3.92
N ASP A 178 1.26 7.03 -3.43
CA ASP A 178 0.85 5.63 -3.43
C ASP A 178 -0.18 5.43 -2.31
N ALA A 179 -1.45 5.26 -2.70
CA ALA A 179 -2.56 5.04 -1.78
C ALA A 179 -3.07 3.60 -1.79
N VAL A 180 -2.25 2.66 -2.26
CA VAL A 180 -2.60 1.22 -2.38
C VAL A 180 -3.06 0.64 -1.04
N GLN A 181 -2.50 1.09 0.07
CA GLN A 181 -2.91 0.64 1.41
C GLN A 181 -3.97 1.54 2.06
N ALA A 182 -4.14 2.78 1.59
CA ALA A 182 -5.07 3.74 2.18
C ALA A 182 -6.50 3.58 1.67
N VAL A 183 -6.67 3.48 0.34
CA VAL A 183 -7.99 3.35 -0.28
C VAL A 183 -8.65 2.05 0.18
N GLY A 184 -9.87 2.15 0.70
CA GLY A 184 -10.64 1.04 1.26
C GLY A 184 -10.37 0.75 2.74
N ASN A 185 -9.25 1.20 3.29
CA ASN A 185 -8.93 1.11 4.72
C ASN A 185 -9.20 2.42 5.47
N MET A 186 -9.36 3.53 4.76
CA MET A 186 -9.73 4.83 5.31
C MET A 186 -10.49 5.66 4.27
N ASP A 187 -11.10 6.75 4.69
CA ASP A 187 -11.84 7.65 3.80
C ASP A 187 -10.87 8.53 2.99
N VAL A 188 -10.56 8.10 1.77
CA VAL A 188 -9.78 8.88 0.81
C VAL A 188 -10.72 9.62 -0.13
N ASP A 189 -10.76 10.95 -0.02
CA ASP A 189 -11.65 11.83 -0.78
C ASP A 189 -10.83 12.84 -1.59
N LEU A 190 -10.73 12.62 -2.90
CA LEU A 190 -9.96 13.45 -3.83
C LEU A 190 -10.56 14.85 -4.06
N SER A 191 -11.79 15.10 -3.61
CA SER A 191 -12.36 16.44 -3.59
C SER A 191 -11.74 17.32 -2.51
N LYS A 192 -11.27 16.71 -1.43
CA LYS A 192 -10.64 17.36 -0.26
C LYS A 192 -9.11 17.39 -0.39
N THR A 193 -8.51 16.23 -0.61
CA THR A 193 -7.06 16.10 -0.80
C THR A 193 -6.61 16.74 -2.11
N LYS A 194 -5.54 17.55 -2.07
CA LYS A 194 -5.04 18.31 -3.24
C LYS A 194 -3.89 17.62 -3.99
N VAL A 195 -3.71 16.32 -3.80
CA VAL A 195 -2.70 15.56 -4.56
C VAL A 195 -2.95 15.67 -6.08
N ASP A 196 -1.89 15.69 -6.85
CA ASP A 196 -1.97 15.74 -8.31
C ASP A 196 -2.21 14.38 -8.95
N MET A 197 -1.67 13.32 -8.30
CA MET A 197 -1.78 11.94 -8.76
C MET A 197 -1.89 10.99 -7.56
N LEU A 198 -2.64 9.91 -7.76
CA LEU A 198 -2.82 8.86 -6.75
C LEU A 198 -2.89 7.49 -7.43
N ALA A 199 -2.14 6.52 -6.89
CA ALA A 199 -2.20 5.12 -7.33
C ALA A 199 -2.99 4.25 -6.35
N LEU A 200 -3.72 3.26 -6.88
CA LEU A 200 -4.32 2.18 -6.11
C LEU A 200 -4.23 0.84 -6.84
N SER A 201 -4.43 -0.26 -6.12
CA SER A 201 -4.40 -1.62 -6.65
C SER A 201 -5.61 -2.43 -6.20
N GLY A 202 -6.30 -3.06 -7.15
CA GLY A 202 -7.56 -3.75 -6.90
C GLY A 202 -7.45 -4.90 -5.90
N HIS A 203 -6.35 -5.67 -5.93
CA HIS A 203 -6.20 -6.84 -5.07
C HIS A 203 -6.02 -6.53 -3.57
N LYS A 204 -5.93 -5.26 -3.18
CA LYS A 204 -5.98 -4.82 -1.78
C LYS A 204 -7.40 -4.46 -1.32
N LEU A 205 -8.36 -4.49 -2.25
CA LEU A 205 -9.75 -4.05 -2.08
C LEU A 205 -10.75 -5.17 -2.35
N HIS A 206 -10.34 -6.43 -2.25
CA HIS A 206 -11.17 -7.58 -2.63
C HIS A 206 -11.59 -7.60 -4.11
N ALA A 207 -10.85 -6.91 -4.99
CA ALA A 207 -10.92 -7.02 -6.45
C ALA A 207 -9.86 -8.00 -6.98
N PRO A 208 -9.93 -8.39 -8.27
CA PRO A 208 -8.95 -9.31 -8.84
C PRO A 208 -7.54 -8.70 -8.88
N LYS A 209 -6.52 -9.57 -8.85
CA LYS A 209 -5.16 -9.23 -9.29
C LYS A 209 -5.19 -8.88 -10.77
N GLY A 210 -4.30 -8.00 -11.22
CA GLY A 210 -4.24 -7.61 -12.64
C GLY A 210 -5.07 -6.37 -13.00
N ILE A 211 -5.54 -5.62 -12.00
CA ILE A 211 -6.20 -4.31 -12.16
C ILE A 211 -5.69 -3.33 -11.12
N GLY A 212 -5.41 -2.12 -11.56
CA GLY A 212 -5.08 -0.95 -10.75
C GLY A 212 -5.64 0.31 -11.40
N LEU A 213 -5.35 1.44 -10.80
CA LEU A 213 -5.84 2.74 -11.25
C LEU A 213 -4.80 3.81 -10.93
N LEU A 214 -4.65 4.74 -11.86
CA LEU A 214 -3.97 6.02 -11.64
C LEU A 214 -5.01 7.15 -11.76
N PHE A 215 -5.18 7.90 -10.68
CA PHE A 215 -5.85 9.20 -10.73
C PHE A 215 -4.84 10.26 -11.19
N ILE A 216 -5.25 11.10 -12.12
CA ILE A 216 -4.49 12.27 -12.58
C ILE A 216 -5.42 13.46 -12.56
N ARG A 217 -5.14 14.43 -11.68
CA ARG A 217 -5.97 15.61 -11.50
C ARG A 217 -6.11 16.41 -12.80
N LYS A 218 -7.30 16.91 -13.04
CA LYS A 218 -7.59 17.78 -14.21
C LYS A 218 -6.60 18.95 -14.28
N GLY A 219 -5.95 19.10 -15.42
CA GLY A 219 -4.91 20.12 -15.64
C GLY A 219 -3.48 19.61 -15.44
N VAL A 220 -3.28 18.51 -14.75
CA VAL A 220 -1.97 17.83 -14.64
C VAL A 220 -1.69 17.07 -15.93
N VAL A 221 -0.50 17.27 -16.48
CA VAL A 221 -0.06 16.61 -17.72
C VAL A 221 1.22 15.84 -17.46
N ILE A 222 1.17 14.53 -17.70
CA ILE A 222 2.32 13.63 -17.63
C ILE A 222 2.54 12.94 -18.98
N ASN A 223 3.74 12.39 -19.19
CA ASN A 223 4.02 11.56 -20.36
C ASN A 223 3.38 10.18 -20.20
N ASN A 224 3.07 9.52 -21.31
CA ASN A 224 2.62 8.13 -21.29
C ASN A 224 3.77 7.21 -20.84
N LEU A 225 3.40 6.09 -20.20
CA LEU A 225 4.34 5.01 -19.90
C LEU A 225 4.25 3.90 -20.95
N ILE A 226 3.02 3.53 -21.33
CA ILE A 226 2.75 2.48 -22.32
C ILE A 226 2.14 3.13 -23.55
N GLU A 227 2.91 3.17 -24.63
CA GLU A 227 2.44 3.65 -25.92
C GLU A 227 1.60 2.58 -26.63
N GLY A 228 0.61 2.99 -27.44
CA GLY A 228 -0.26 2.06 -28.15
C GLY A 228 -1.43 2.72 -28.86
N GLY A 229 -2.59 2.08 -28.82
CA GLY A 229 -3.83 2.56 -29.40
C GLY A 229 -4.48 3.72 -28.64
N GLY A 230 -5.75 4.01 -28.99
CA GLY A 230 -6.50 5.14 -28.43
C GLY A 230 -7.10 4.92 -27.04
N GLN A 231 -6.85 3.76 -26.42
CA GLN A 231 -7.39 3.41 -25.11
C GLN A 231 -6.96 4.42 -24.04
N GLU A 232 -7.70 4.45 -22.94
CA GLU A 232 -7.47 5.38 -21.84
C GLU A 232 -7.21 6.83 -22.34
N LYS A 233 -8.02 7.31 -23.27
CA LYS A 233 -7.93 8.67 -23.83
C LYS A 233 -6.56 8.95 -24.47
N ARG A 234 -5.95 7.95 -25.10
CA ARG A 234 -4.59 7.96 -25.69
C ARG A 234 -3.47 8.15 -24.65
N LYS A 235 -3.71 7.78 -23.41
CA LYS A 235 -2.73 7.93 -22.32
C LYS A 235 -2.08 6.60 -21.95
N ARG A 236 -2.78 5.49 -22.16
CA ARG A 236 -2.27 4.15 -21.86
C ARG A 236 -2.82 3.18 -22.90
N GLY A 237 -1.93 2.59 -23.71
CA GLY A 237 -2.28 1.64 -24.76
C GLY A 237 -2.65 0.26 -24.22
N GLY A 238 -3.37 -0.52 -25.03
CA GLY A 238 -3.84 -1.87 -24.69
C GLY A 238 -5.35 -1.93 -24.44
N THR A 239 -5.99 -2.99 -24.96
CA THR A 239 -7.44 -3.20 -24.80
C THR A 239 -7.83 -3.19 -23.33
N GLU A 240 -8.89 -2.49 -23.02
CA GLU A 240 -9.40 -2.35 -21.66
C GLU A 240 -9.86 -3.71 -21.12
N ASN A 241 -9.44 -4.05 -19.90
CA ASN A 241 -9.85 -5.27 -19.21
C ASN A 241 -11.21 -5.06 -18.56
N LEU A 242 -12.26 -5.07 -19.38
CA LEU A 242 -13.62 -4.73 -18.96
C LEU A 242 -14.09 -5.50 -17.73
N PRO A 243 -13.94 -6.85 -17.65
CA PRO A 243 -14.37 -7.59 -16.45
C PRO A 243 -13.70 -7.08 -15.16
N TYR A 244 -12.39 -6.83 -15.21
CA TYR A 244 -11.64 -6.43 -14.03
C TYR A 244 -11.91 -4.97 -13.64
N ILE A 245 -12.21 -4.12 -14.63
CA ILE A 245 -12.62 -2.73 -14.39
C ILE A 245 -13.98 -2.70 -13.67
N VAL A 246 -14.95 -3.50 -14.10
CA VAL A 246 -16.24 -3.67 -13.42
C VAL A 246 -16.05 -4.22 -12.01
N GLY A 247 -15.16 -5.21 -11.87
CA GLY A 247 -14.78 -5.76 -10.56
C GLY A 247 -14.17 -4.72 -9.62
N LEU A 248 -13.28 -3.87 -10.14
CA LEU A 248 -12.69 -2.77 -9.35
C LEU A 248 -13.75 -1.75 -8.91
N ALA A 249 -14.67 -1.38 -9.80
CA ALA A 249 -15.76 -0.45 -9.47
C ALA A 249 -16.63 -1.01 -8.34
N LYS A 250 -17.04 -2.28 -8.44
CA LYS A 250 -17.83 -2.94 -7.39
C LYS A 250 -17.06 -3.05 -6.07
N ALA A 251 -15.79 -3.40 -6.12
CA ALA A 251 -14.95 -3.51 -4.93
C ALA A 251 -14.79 -2.16 -4.21
N LEU A 252 -14.62 -1.06 -4.93
CA LEU A 252 -14.52 0.28 -4.35
C LEU A 252 -15.84 0.73 -3.70
N GLU A 253 -17.00 0.41 -4.29
CA GLU A 253 -18.30 0.66 -3.67
C GLU A 253 -18.43 -0.06 -2.33
N ILE A 254 -18.12 -1.37 -2.32
CA ILE A 254 -18.16 -2.18 -1.10
C ILE A 254 -17.17 -1.64 -0.06
N ALA A 255 -15.95 -1.31 -0.48
CA ALA A 255 -14.95 -0.75 0.41
C ALA A 255 -15.42 0.57 1.05
N LYS A 256 -16.08 1.45 0.30
CA LYS A 256 -16.70 2.69 0.83
C LYS A 256 -17.79 2.40 1.84
N GLU A 257 -18.66 1.42 1.58
CA GLU A 257 -19.69 1.00 2.52
C GLU A 257 -19.10 0.39 3.80
N ASN A 258 -17.98 -0.33 3.68
CA ASN A 258 -17.29 -1.01 4.79
C ASN A 258 -16.52 -0.05 5.70
N LEU A 259 -16.32 1.22 5.32
CA LEU A 259 -15.72 2.24 6.21
C LEU A 259 -16.49 2.38 7.54
N LYS A 260 -17.77 2.02 7.58
CA LYS A 260 -18.57 1.98 8.83
C LYS A 260 -18.03 1.02 9.89
N TYR A 261 -17.23 0.01 9.48
CA TYR A 261 -16.64 -0.97 10.38
C TYR A 261 -15.26 -0.54 10.94
N ILE A 262 -14.74 0.62 10.52
CA ILE A 262 -13.42 1.12 10.99
C ILE A 262 -13.32 1.09 12.53
N PRO A 263 -14.29 1.59 13.32
CA PRO A 263 -14.16 1.57 14.78
C PRO A 263 -14.04 0.16 15.37
N GLU A 264 -14.72 -0.82 14.77
CA GLU A 264 -14.64 -2.23 15.19
C GLU A 264 -13.28 -2.82 14.86
N ILE A 265 -12.78 -2.56 13.64
CA ILE A 265 -11.44 -3.03 13.21
C ILE A 265 -10.36 -2.43 14.09
N GLU A 266 -10.46 -1.13 14.41
CA GLU A 266 -9.52 -0.44 15.31
C GLU A 266 -9.52 -1.04 16.72
N ALA A 267 -10.67 -1.37 17.28
CA ALA A 267 -10.77 -2.03 18.58
C ALA A 267 -10.08 -3.40 18.57
N LYS A 268 -10.28 -4.20 17.51
CA LYS A 268 -9.61 -5.49 17.32
C LYS A 268 -8.09 -5.33 17.15
N ARG A 269 -7.66 -4.35 16.35
CA ARG A 269 -6.24 -3.97 16.19
C ARG A 269 -5.61 -3.63 17.54
N ASP A 270 -6.26 -2.79 18.32
CA ASP A 270 -5.73 -2.34 19.61
C ASP A 270 -5.62 -3.48 20.61
N ARG A 271 -6.59 -4.43 20.61
CA ARG A 271 -6.48 -5.68 21.38
C ARG A 271 -5.27 -6.52 20.97
N LEU A 272 -5.00 -6.67 19.65
CA LEU A 272 -3.79 -7.34 19.16
C LEU A 272 -2.54 -6.66 19.68
N ILE A 273 -2.45 -5.33 19.54
CA ILE A 273 -1.30 -4.55 20.02
C ILE A 273 -1.11 -4.76 21.53
N GLU A 274 -2.17 -4.59 22.32
CA GLU A 274 -2.10 -4.74 23.77
C GLU A 274 -1.76 -6.17 24.22
N GLY A 275 -2.28 -7.16 23.52
CA GLY A 275 -1.99 -8.57 23.81
C GLY A 275 -0.55 -8.95 23.51
N LEU A 276 -0.08 -8.56 22.30
CA LEU A 276 1.25 -8.94 21.82
C LEU A 276 2.38 -8.14 22.46
N THR A 277 2.16 -6.88 22.82
CA THR A 277 3.17 -6.06 23.54
C THR A 277 3.31 -6.41 25.02
N LYS A 278 2.46 -7.30 25.59
CA LYS A 278 2.69 -7.90 26.90
C LYS A 278 3.80 -8.96 26.91
N ILE A 279 4.16 -9.49 25.74
CA ILE A 279 5.26 -10.44 25.61
C ILE A 279 6.57 -9.67 25.87
N PRO A 280 7.41 -10.11 26.83
CA PRO A 280 8.66 -9.41 27.12
C PRO A 280 9.53 -9.21 25.86
N TYR A 281 10.27 -8.11 25.80
CA TYR A 281 11.13 -7.77 24.65
C TYR A 281 10.36 -7.74 23.32
N SER A 282 9.15 -7.19 23.34
CA SER A 282 8.37 -6.85 22.15
C SER A 282 8.09 -5.36 22.09
N SER A 283 7.94 -4.83 20.89
CA SER A 283 7.66 -3.42 20.64
C SER A 283 6.74 -3.24 19.44
N LEU A 284 5.85 -2.23 19.52
CA LEU A 284 5.04 -1.80 18.39
C LEU A 284 5.92 -0.98 17.44
N ASN A 285 5.86 -1.31 16.15
CA ASN A 285 6.45 -0.50 15.07
C ASN A 285 5.36 0.38 14.42
N GLY A 286 5.73 1.64 14.15
CA GLY A 286 4.84 2.65 13.58
C GLY A 286 3.96 3.38 14.60
N HIS A 287 3.30 4.42 14.15
CA HIS A 287 2.54 5.34 15.01
C HIS A 287 1.40 4.63 15.75
N ARG A 288 1.25 4.88 17.06
CA ARG A 288 0.29 4.16 17.92
C ARG A 288 -1.17 4.36 17.52
N THR A 289 -1.53 5.54 17.04
CA THR A 289 -2.92 5.93 16.75
C THR A 289 -3.15 6.37 15.30
N LYS A 290 -2.24 7.17 14.71
CA LYS A 290 -2.32 7.60 13.30
C LYS A 290 -1.82 6.47 12.40
N ARG A 291 -2.62 5.40 12.31
CA ARG A 291 -2.28 4.19 11.55
C ARG A 291 -3.50 3.57 10.90
N LEU A 292 -3.28 2.75 9.89
CA LEU A 292 -4.34 1.97 9.24
C LEU A 292 -5.15 1.15 10.25
N PRO A 293 -6.47 1.10 10.11
CA PRO A 293 -7.36 0.49 11.10
C PRO A 293 -7.02 -0.96 11.44
N GLY A 294 -6.66 -1.78 10.45
CA GLY A 294 -6.43 -3.21 10.63
C GLY A 294 -4.97 -3.65 10.63
N LEU A 295 -3.99 -2.74 10.56
CA LEU A 295 -2.58 -3.13 10.41
C LEU A 295 -1.82 -3.00 11.72
N VAL A 296 -1.14 -4.09 12.11
CA VAL A 296 -0.28 -4.21 13.29
C VAL A 296 1.10 -4.69 12.83
N ASN A 297 2.16 -4.09 13.36
CA ASN A 297 3.52 -4.59 13.20
C ASN A 297 4.21 -4.61 14.57
N ILE A 298 4.60 -5.79 15.03
CA ILE A 298 5.26 -5.99 16.33
C ILE A 298 6.64 -6.59 16.09
N GLY A 299 7.67 -5.96 16.65
CA GLY A 299 9.00 -6.54 16.73
C GLY A 299 9.11 -7.43 17.97
N PHE A 300 9.70 -8.61 17.82
CA PHE A 300 10.06 -9.53 18.91
C PHE A 300 11.57 -9.75 18.89
N GLU A 301 12.26 -9.36 19.95
CA GLU A 301 13.72 -9.53 20.02
C GLU A 301 14.08 -11.02 20.23
N PHE A 302 15.28 -11.38 19.73
CA PHE A 302 15.92 -12.70 19.88
C PHE A 302 15.23 -13.85 19.15
N ILE A 303 14.48 -13.54 18.07
CA ILE A 303 13.86 -14.53 17.19
C ILE A 303 14.04 -14.13 15.72
N GLU A 304 13.88 -15.13 14.84
CA GLU A 304 13.82 -14.95 13.40
C GLU A 304 12.35 -14.98 12.94
N GLY A 305 11.92 -13.92 12.21
CA GLY A 305 10.54 -13.78 11.75
C GLY A 305 10.09 -14.89 10.80
N GLU A 306 10.96 -15.36 9.92
CA GLU A 306 10.64 -16.48 9.02
C GLU A 306 10.30 -17.76 9.80
N SER A 307 11.07 -18.07 10.84
CA SER A 307 10.78 -19.19 11.72
C SER A 307 9.43 -19.00 12.43
N MET A 308 9.11 -17.78 12.85
CA MET A 308 7.82 -17.45 13.46
C MET A 308 6.66 -17.66 12.49
N LEU A 309 6.80 -17.23 11.21
CA LEU A 309 5.76 -17.44 10.20
C LEU A 309 5.48 -18.94 9.97
N MET A 310 6.51 -19.78 9.94
CA MET A 310 6.34 -21.23 9.80
C MET A 310 5.51 -21.82 10.95
N TRP A 311 5.78 -21.41 12.19
CA TRP A 311 5.00 -21.89 13.36
C TRP A 311 3.58 -21.35 13.37
N LEU A 312 3.36 -20.11 12.93
CA LEU A 312 2.03 -19.52 12.78
C LEU A 312 1.22 -20.27 11.72
N ASP A 313 1.81 -20.58 10.56
CA ASP A 313 1.17 -21.36 9.50
C ASP A 313 0.82 -22.77 10.00
N MET A 314 1.71 -23.43 10.75
CA MET A 314 1.41 -24.69 11.43
C MET A 314 0.26 -24.55 12.44
N ALA A 315 0.04 -23.39 13.02
CA ALA A 315 -1.12 -23.08 13.86
C ALA A 315 -2.37 -22.70 13.05
N GLY A 316 -2.24 -22.51 11.74
CA GLY A 316 -3.33 -22.09 10.84
C GLY A 316 -3.53 -20.58 10.80
N ILE A 317 -2.52 -19.80 11.17
CA ILE A 317 -2.53 -18.33 11.12
C ILE A 317 -1.65 -17.87 9.97
N CYS A 318 -2.24 -17.22 8.96
CA CYS A 318 -1.52 -16.58 7.86
C CYS A 318 -1.14 -15.16 8.26
N ALA A 319 0.15 -14.84 8.24
CA ALA A 319 0.71 -13.54 8.57
C ALA A 319 1.97 -13.28 7.71
N SER A 320 2.56 -12.09 7.82
CA SER A 320 3.81 -11.74 7.14
C SER A 320 4.84 -11.17 8.11
N THR A 321 6.10 -11.13 7.68
CA THR A 321 7.11 -10.22 8.24
C THR A 321 7.00 -8.84 7.57
N GLY A 322 7.71 -7.82 8.08
CA GLY A 322 7.75 -6.49 7.46
C GLY A 322 8.10 -6.52 5.97
N SER A 323 8.99 -7.40 5.55
CA SER A 323 9.52 -7.46 4.18
C SER A 323 8.89 -8.54 3.28
N ALA A 324 7.57 -8.74 3.33
CA ALA A 324 6.86 -9.77 2.53
C ALA A 324 7.19 -9.75 1.01
N CYS A 325 7.56 -8.60 0.44
CA CYS A 325 7.94 -8.46 -0.97
C CYS A 325 9.41 -8.78 -1.26
N SER A 326 10.25 -8.88 -0.23
CA SER A 326 11.67 -9.24 -0.33
C SER A 326 11.99 -10.58 0.35
N SER A 327 11.00 -11.45 0.53
CA SER A 327 11.15 -12.78 1.13
C SER A 327 12.17 -13.69 0.41
N ALA A 328 12.72 -13.27 -0.74
CA ALA A 328 13.85 -13.90 -1.41
C ALA A 328 15.21 -13.32 -0.98
N SER A 329 15.28 -12.22 -0.24
CA SER A 329 16.50 -11.67 0.34
C SER A 329 16.42 -11.75 1.87
N LEU A 330 17.51 -12.19 2.50
CA LEU A 330 17.66 -12.23 3.97
C LEU A 330 17.85 -10.81 4.57
N ASP A 331 17.55 -9.76 3.81
CA ASP A 331 17.77 -8.38 4.24
C ASP A 331 16.66 -7.91 5.19
N ALA A 332 17.05 -7.16 6.20
CA ALA A 332 16.12 -6.51 7.11
C ALA A 332 15.24 -5.48 6.37
N SER A 333 13.99 -5.30 6.80
CA SER A 333 13.08 -4.32 6.22
C SER A 333 13.70 -2.92 6.21
N HIS A 334 13.78 -2.29 5.03
CA HIS A 334 14.25 -0.91 4.88
C HIS A 334 13.37 0.09 5.66
N VAL A 335 12.07 -0.22 5.81
CA VAL A 335 11.12 0.57 6.60
C VAL A 335 11.51 0.54 8.08
N LEU A 336 11.74 -0.66 8.63
CA LEU A 336 12.14 -0.80 10.04
C LEU A 336 13.50 -0.15 10.32
N LEU A 337 14.45 -0.28 9.39
CA LEU A 337 15.75 0.42 9.51
C LEU A 337 15.57 1.95 9.45
N ALA A 338 14.69 2.45 8.58
CA ALA A 338 14.42 3.87 8.44
C ALA A 338 13.80 4.51 9.69
N ILE A 339 12.99 3.77 10.46
CA ILE A 339 12.44 4.22 11.75
C ILE A 339 13.41 4.02 12.93
N GLY A 340 14.64 3.56 12.66
CA GLY A 340 15.69 3.41 13.68
C GLY A 340 15.71 2.09 14.42
N VAL A 341 14.96 1.07 13.97
CA VAL A 341 15.06 -0.29 14.53
C VAL A 341 16.41 -0.88 14.14
N PRO A 342 17.24 -1.34 15.08
CA PRO A 342 18.50 -2.00 14.78
C PRO A 342 18.33 -3.21 13.87
N HIS A 343 19.31 -3.46 13.01
CA HIS A 343 19.25 -4.51 12.00
C HIS A 343 18.92 -5.89 12.60
N GLU A 344 19.57 -6.26 13.70
CA GLU A 344 19.35 -7.52 14.40
C GLU A 344 17.94 -7.67 15.00
N LYS A 345 17.27 -6.55 15.32
CA LYS A 345 15.88 -6.57 15.85
C LYS A 345 14.85 -6.54 14.73
N ALA A 346 15.18 -5.98 13.57
CA ALA A 346 14.27 -5.85 12.45
C ALA A 346 13.86 -7.20 11.85
N HIS A 347 14.70 -8.24 11.99
CA HIS A 347 14.39 -9.61 11.54
C HIS A 347 13.27 -10.29 12.32
N GLY A 348 13.04 -9.90 13.58
CA GLY A 348 12.00 -10.49 14.44
C GLY A 348 10.64 -9.82 14.31
N SER A 349 10.31 -9.18 13.20
CA SER A 349 9.04 -8.49 13.03
C SER A 349 7.90 -9.41 12.57
N LEU A 350 6.69 -9.16 13.09
CA LEU A 350 5.43 -9.78 12.68
C LEU A 350 4.46 -8.70 12.22
N ARG A 351 4.00 -8.79 10.98
CA ARG A 351 2.92 -7.96 10.46
C ARG A 351 1.62 -8.77 10.42
N LEU A 352 0.60 -8.24 11.06
CA LEU A 352 -0.77 -8.72 11.01
C LEU A 352 -1.64 -7.67 10.33
N SER A 353 -2.53 -8.09 9.45
CA SER A 353 -3.48 -7.19 8.79
C SER A 353 -4.86 -7.84 8.75
N ILE A 354 -5.76 -7.29 9.54
CA ILE A 354 -7.12 -7.76 9.78
C ILE A 354 -8.14 -6.88 9.07
N THR A 355 -9.35 -7.42 8.90
CA THR A 355 -10.50 -6.72 8.30
C THR A 355 -11.72 -6.86 9.21
N HIS A 356 -12.86 -6.32 8.77
CA HIS A 356 -14.15 -6.52 9.45
C HIS A 356 -14.60 -7.99 9.50
N GLU A 357 -14.10 -8.83 8.58
CA GLU A 357 -14.38 -10.28 8.55
C GLU A 357 -13.60 -11.07 9.62
N THR A 358 -12.54 -10.48 10.19
CA THR A 358 -11.77 -11.09 11.28
C THR A 358 -12.62 -11.08 12.56
N SER A 359 -12.93 -12.25 13.11
CA SER A 359 -13.76 -12.36 14.32
C SER A 359 -12.98 -12.00 15.60
N ASP A 360 -13.68 -11.75 16.69
CA ASP A 360 -13.07 -11.55 18.02
C ASP A 360 -12.30 -12.79 18.47
N GLU A 361 -12.84 -13.97 18.19
CA GLU A 361 -12.21 -15.25 18.48
C GLU A 361 -10.95 -15.48 17.65
N ASP A 362 -10.84 -14.89 16.43
CA ASP A 362 -9.61 -14.95 15.64
C ASP A 362 -8.52 -14.08 16.27
N VAL A 363 -8.89 -12.91 16.78
CA VAL A 363 -7.99 -12.02 17.52
C VAL A 363 -7.45 -12.72 18.77
N ASP A 364 -8.32 -13.33 19.57
CA ASP A 364 -7.92 -14.07 20.76
C ASP A 364 -7.02 -15.26 20.41
N TYR A 365 -7.36 -15.99 19.33
CA TYR A 365 -6.57 -17.12 18.85
C TYR A 365 -5.17 -16.71 18.41
N ILE A 366 -5.02 -15.54 17.74
CA ILE A 366 -3.70 -15.00 17.38
C ILE A 366 -2.89 -14.71 18.64
N ILE A 367 -3.47 -14.00 19.62
CA ILE A 367 -2.77 -13.61 20.85
C ILE A 367 -2.32 -14.86 21.63
N GLU A 368 -3.19 -15.85 21.76
CA GLU A 368 -2.91 -17.10 22.50
C GLU A 368 -1.79 -17.93 21.85
N ASN A 369 -1.66 -17.90 20.52
CA ASN A 369 -0.66 -18.71 19.80
C ASN A 369 0.68 -18.01 19.62
N VAL A 370 0.72 -16.67 19.50
CA VAL A 370 1.98 -15.94 19.29
C VAL A 370 2.91 -16.07 20.50
N ALA A 371 2.41 -15.93 21.72
CA ALA A 371 3.24 -15.95 22.93
C ALA A 371 4.04 -17.27 23.09
N PRO A 372 3.44 -18.47 23.03
CA PRO A 372 4.20 -19.72 23.14
C PRO A 372 5.14 -19.98 21.94
N ILE A 373 4.81 -19.46 20.76
CA ILE A 373 5.71 -19.53 19.58
C ILE A 373 6.97 -18.70 19.82
N VAL A 374 6.81 -17.45 20.28
CA VAL A 374 7.94 -16.57 20.62
C VAL A 374 8.82 -17.18 21.71
N GLU A 375 8.21 -17.70 22.79
CA GLU A 375 8.94 -18.38 23.86
C GLU A 375 9.74 -19.57 23.33
N ARG A 376 9.14 -20.40 22.50
CA ARG A 376 9.79 -21.56 21.91
C ARG A 376 10.98 -21.15 21.03
N LEU A 377 10.82 -20.13 20.18
CA LEU A 377 11.89 -19.65 19.30
C LEU A 377 13.04 -19.04 20.10
N ARG A 378 12.76 -18.29 21.15
CA ARG A 378 13.76 -17.77 22.08
C ARG A 378 14.56 -18.88 22.74
N ASN A 379 13.90 -19.94 23.22
CA ASN A 379 14.57 -21.08 23.82
C ASN A 379 15.50 -21.86 22.86
N MET A 380 15.39 -21.60 21.56
CA MET A 380 16.27 -22.12 20.52
C MET A 380 17.38 -21.12 20.10
N SER A 381 17.34 -19.89 20.63
CA SER A 381 18.26 -18.81 20.25
C SER A 381 19.44 -18.75 21.23
N PRO A 382 20.69 -18.83 20.75
CA PRO A 382 21.87 -18.65 21.60
C PRO A 382 21.92 -17.28 22.27
N LEU A 383 21.44 -16.22 21.59
CA LEU A 383 21.39 -14.87 22.14
C LEU A 383 20.45 -14.75 23.34
N TRP A 384 19.37 -15.54 23.35
CA TRP A 384 18.45 -15.58 24.48
C TRP A 384 19.06 -16.24 25.71
N GLU A 385 19.90 -17.25 25.53
CA GLU A 385 20.63 -17.87 26.65
C GLU A 385 21.53 -16.89 27.39
N GLU A 386 22.17 -15.97 26.67
CA GLU A 386 23.03 -14.91 27.26
C GLU A 386 22.19 -13.95 28.11
N VAL A 387 21.01 -13.54 27.59
CA VAL A 387 20.07 -12.67 28.32
C VAL A 387 19.58 -13.33 29.61
N VAL A 388 19.21 -14.60 29.57
CA VAL A 388 18.73 -15.36 30.75
C VAL A 388 19.82 -15.54 31.77
N LYS A 389 21.09 -15.73 31.38
CA LYS A 389 22.25 -15.84 32.27
C LYS A 389 22.68 -14.47 32.87
N GLY A 390 22.07 -13.36 32.43
CA GLY A 390 22.46 -12.00 32.86
C GLY A 390 23.79 -11.54 32.29
N GLU A 391 24.30 -12.21 31.27
CA GLU A 391 25.47 -11.81 30.51
C GLU A 391 25.08 -10.63 29.61
N THR A 392 25.89 -9.57 29.62
CA THR A 392 25.62 -8.39 28.78
C THR A 392 25.78 -8.81 27.33
N VAL A 393 24.70 -8.81 26.55
CA VAL A 393 24.77 -8.99 25.10
C VAL A 393 25.66 -7.87 24.56
N THR A 394 26.88 -8.22 24.19
CA THR A 394 27.82 -7.27 23.58
C THR A 394 27.24 -6.73 22.30
N LYS A 395 27.09 -5.42 22.24
CA LYS A 395 26.58 -4.64 21.11
C LYS A 395 27.48 -4.76 19.89
#